data_88f944a49d9f6e3595a2c42b18998735
#
_entry.id   88f944a49d9f6e3595a2c42b18998735
#
_cell.length_a   1.000
_cell.length_b   1.000
_cell.length_c   1.000
_cell.angle_alpha   90.00
_cell.angle_beta   90.00
_cell.angle_gamma   90.00
#
_symmetry.space_group_name_H-M   'P 1'
#
loop_
_entity.id
_entity.type
_entity.pdbx_description
1 polymer ?
#
loop_
_entity_poly.entity_id
_entity_poly.type
_entity_poly.pdbx_seq_one_letter_code
_entity_poly.pdbx_strand_id
1 'polypeptide(L)'
;MYNQGYRPQQQGAPYNPQGNWYAPPPQQPQQSGRGRKPAKQPRQKKKRSWKWQLAKLLIVLILIAGACGALYVWKIRSEVEPYRSVFLDNISVDGIDLSGKTWAEGSQLVWEQVNQKQNSWYVRLRNARGDYKDITAQTLGISFDPTAALEEAWAIGHTGSGNIFDLQKDVAVAKATVSEFFSAEQNADTSPIDTILSTLENAAYRAPMDAQLLSFNPDDSANPFVFQQEVYGQRLNTAAIREQILNMVQNLQSGEILLETEIIYPNVTVAQLAESVQLRSRVVTPISSSSPEDRTENIRIAFGKINGMILEDGKKFSFNSTVGRRSLQNGFLPAVEYVYGQESMGIGGGVCQASTTVYLAAIQSGMTILKREPHSMAVSYTELGMDATVSDTRGREIDFTFRNESGSPVYIAAHVIKSPTNKRNLLCEVRIYGQSMGGKTYKLEAETVETIPKPVEPIMKEDKDSNFVTYVDETHTIKGRDGYVVDAYLVTYENNRAIERNKVSTDTYPAKADTVYYGTKLRTEGF
;
A
#
# COMPACT_ATOMS: atom_id res chain seq x y z
N MET A 1 41.87 10.78 4.08
CA MET A 1 42.60 11.74 3.21
C MET A 1 42.11 13.11 3.61
N TYR A 2 42.89 13.83 4.38
CA TYR A 2 43.65 15.04 4.06
C TYR A 2 42.73 16.18 3.56
N ASN A 3 42.73 17.42 4.07
CA ASN A 3 43.66 18.20 4.85
C ASN A 3 42.96 19.51 5.26
N GLN A 4 43.16 19.99 6.45
CA GLN A 4 43.81 21.26 6.88
C GLN A 4 43.26 22.52 6.19
N GLY A 5 42.91 23.58 6.83
CA GLY A 5 43.45 24.24 8.00
C GLY A 5 43.67 25.71 7.64
N TYR A 6 43.33 26.62 8.45
CA TYR A 6 44.19 27.79 8.73
C TYR A 6 43.44 28.82 9.60
N ARG A 7 43.86 28.97 10.82
CA ARG A 7 43.95 30.27 11.50
C ARG A 7 45.23 30.94 11.05
N PRO A 8 45.44 32.26 11.15
CA PRO A 8 45.88 32.83 12.43
C PRO A 8 45.47 34.30 12.71
N GLN A 9 45.54 34.61 13.97
CA GLN A 9 46.34 35.61 14.70
C GLN A 9 45.94 37.09 14.52
N GLN A 10 45.53 37.73 15.58
CA GLN A 10 46.28 38.39 16.70
C GLN A 10 46.96 39.71 16.30
N GLN A 11 46.76 40.63 17.14
CA GLN A 11 47.62 41.70 17.70
C GLN A 11 46.88 43.02 17.72
N GLY A 12 46.81 43.82 18.72
CA GLY A 12 47.58 43.90 19.95
C GLY A 12 47.24 45.28 20.56
N ALA A 13 47.08 45.28 21.80
CA ALA A 13 47.14 46.51 22.58
C ALA A 13 48.58 47.14 22.47
N PRO A 14 48.79 48.37 22.82
CA PRO A 14 49.14 48.64 24.22
C PRO A 14 48.69 50.03 24.75
N TYR A 15 48.33 50.08 25.97
CA TYR A 15 49.13 50.49 27.13
C TYR A 15 49.30 52.00 27.30
N ASN A 16 48.70 52.49 28.40
CA ASN A 16 49.09 53.43 29.43
C ASN A 16 50.53 54.05 29.32
N PRO A 17 50.91 55.12 29.93
CA PRO A 17 50.61 55.45 31.32
C PRO A 17 50.67 56.98 31.73
N GLN A 18 50.15 57.26 32.90
CA GLN A 18 50.73 58.15 33.96
C GLN A 18 51.09 59.60 33.57
N GLY A 19 50.89 60.57 34.34
CA GLY A 19 51.04 60.77 35.70
C GLY A 19 50.81 62.23 36.11
N ASN A 20 50.33 62.32 37.24
CA ASN A 20 50.85 63.09 38.35
C ASN A 20 50.92 64.62 38.31
N TRP A 21 50.22 65.12 39.29
CA TRP A 21 50.63 65.99 40.36
C TRP A 21 50.93 67.48 40.04
N TYR A 22 50.20 68.36 40.64
CA TYR A 22 50.67 69.23 41.74
C TYR A 22 49.69 70.36 42.01
N ALA A 23 49.11 70.33 43.14
CA ALA A 23 48.82 71.57 43.92
C ALA A 23 50.12 71.95 44.65
N PRO A 24 50.22 72.95 45.32
CA PRO A 24 49.52 74.12 45.79
C PRO A 24 50.45 75.38 45.84
N PRO A 25 50.48 76.35 46.75
CA PRO A 25 49.69 76.62 47.93
C PRO A 25 49.38 78.16 48.13
N PRO A 26 48.93 78.56 49.33
CA PRO A 26 48.36 79.89 49.59
C PRO A 26 49.35 80.87 50.15
N GLN A 27 49.09 82.14 50.07
CA GLN A 27 49.65 83.11 50.96
C GLN A 27 48.72 84.27 51.26
N GLN A 28 48.41 84.38 52.50
CA GLN A 28 48.08 85.61 53.22
C GLN A 28 49.37 86.37 53.55
N PRO A 29 49.30 87.44 54.27
CA PRO A 29 48.65 88.76 54.20
C PRO A 29 49.64 89.86 54.32
N GLN A 30 49.26 91.05 54.08
CA GLN A 30 49.95 92.14 54.84
C GLN A 30 49.09 93.40 54.97
N GLN A 31 49.23 93.90 56.12
CA GLN A 31 48.57 95.00 56.79
C GLN A 31 49.01 96.36 56.28
N SER A 32 48.22 97.26 56.70
CA SER A 32 48.47 98.60 57.26
C SER A 32 48.52 99.80 56.34
N GLY A 33 47.80 100.74 56.79
CA GLY A 33 47.96 102.11 56.39
C GLY A 33 46.80 103.01 56.75
N ARG A 34 46.77 103.52 57.98
CA ARG A 34 45.93 104.63 58.45
C ARG A 34 46.24 105.91 57.69
N GLY A 35 45.20 106.69 57.41
CA GLY A 35 45.39 108.06 56.98
C GLY A 35 44.11 108.88 56.75
N ARG A 36 43.67 109.51 57.74
CA ARG A 36 42.98 110.84 57.84
C ARG A 36 41.94 111.24 56.80
N LYS A 37 40.78 111.61 57.37
CA LYS A 37 39.71 112.44 56.73
C LYS A 37 40.24 113.86 56.38
N PRO A 38 39.68 114.40 55.31
CA PRO A 38 39.03 115.72 55.47
C PRO A 38 37.72 115.92 54.74
N ALA A 39 36.96 116.72 55.32
CA ALA A 39 36.04 117.83 54.97
C ALA A 39 34.97 117.54 53.86
N LYS A 40 33.77 117.80 54.31
CA LYS A 40 32.52 117.95 53.55
C LYS A 40 32.56 119.13 52.54
N GLN A 41 32.09 118.87 51.30
CA GLN A 41 31.57 119.89 50.37
C GLN A 41 30.20 119.52 49.83
N PRO A 42 29.43 120.41 49.34
CA PRO A 42 27.94 120.33 49.31
C PRO A 42 27.35 119.57 48.15
N ARG A 43 26.14 118.98 48.38
CA ARG A 43 25.30 118.22 47.44
C ARG A 43 24.90 119.05 46.28
N GLN A 44 25.30 118.61 45.07
CA GLN A 44 24.62 118.98 43.83
C GLN A 44 23.57 117.96 43.51
N LYS A 45 22.28 118.30 43.33
CA LYS A 45 21.19 117.50 42.87
C LYS A 45 21.42 117.10 41.40
N LYS A 46 21.85 115.83 41.14
CA LYS A 46 21.90 115.29 39.81
C LYS A 46 20.46 114.98 39.31
N LYS A 47 20.10 115.64 38.22
CA LYS A 47 18.89 115.26 37.47
C LYS A 47 18.93 113.81 37.08
N ARG A 48 17.92 113.01 37.55
CA ARG A 48 17.74 111.64 37.18
C ARG A 48 17.49 111.49 35.65
N SER A 49 18.53 111.00 34.91
CA SER A 49 18.40 110.91 33.43
C SER A 49 17.33 109.81 33.09
N TRP A 50 16.51 110.09 32.12
CA TRP A 50 15.47 109.13 31.60
C TRP A 50 16.03 107.74 31.27
N LYS A 51 17.29 107.65 30.84
CA LYS A 51 17.98 106.34 30.62
C LYS A 51 18.00 105.47 31.87
N TRP A 52 18.00 105.98 33.08
CA TRP A 52 18.00 105.26 34.33
C TRP A 52 16.60 104.71 34.68
N GLN A 53 15.54 105.39 34.26
CA GLN A 53 14.16 104.92 34.40
C GLN A 53 13.86 103.82 33.38
N LEU A 54 14.37 103.90 32.18
CA LEU A 54 14.28 102.87 31.15
C LEU A 54 15.08 101.62 31.58
N ALA A 55 16.27 101.80 32.14
CA ALA A 55 17.04 100.64 32.64
C ALA A 55 16.34 99.91 33.79
N LYS A 56 15.65 100.64 34.70
CA LYS A 56 14.81 100.04 35.72
C LYS A 56 13.59 99.30 35.16
N LEU A 57 12.93 99.90 34.17
CA LEU A 57 11.81 99.29 33.50
C LEU A 57 12.27 98.00 32.78
N LEU A 58 13.44 98.06 32.11
CA LEU A 58 14.02 96.90 31.45
C LEU A 58 14.38 95.79 32.44
N ILE A 59 14.95 96.11 33.62
CA ILE A 59 15.25 95.14 34.69
C ILE A 59 13.96 94.57 35.23
N VAL A 60 12.91 95.35 35.44
CA VAL A 60 11.63 94.87 35.89
C VAL A 60 10.99 93.94 34.84
N LEU A 61 11.05 94.32 33.54
CA LEU A 61 10.58 93.42 32.45
C LEU A 61 11.40 92.14 32.40
N ILE A 62 12.72 92.20 32.55
CA ILE A 62 13.58 90.99 32.63
C ILE A 62 13.19 90.12 33.83
N LEU A 63 12.93 90.72 34.97
CA LEU A 63 12.53 89.99 36.19
C LEU A 63 11.12 89.39 36.00
N ILE A 64 10.19 90.11 35.40
CA ILE A 64 8.86 89.62 35.07
C ILE A 64 8.93 88.50 34.02
N ALA A 65 9.76 88.67 32.98
CA ALA A 65 9.98 87.61 31.97
C ALA A 65 10.64 86.38 32.59
N GLY A 66 11.64 86.63 33.52
CA GLY A 66 12.26 85.51 34.27
C GLY A 66 11.27 84.78 35.19
N ALA A 67 10.41 85.60 35.91
CA ALA A 67 9.35 84.99 36.74
C ALA A 67 8.30 84.25 35.91
N CYS A 68 7.86 84.80 34.78
CA CYS A 68 6.98 84.10 33.87
C CYS A 68 7.62 82.85 33.27
N GLY A 69 8.91 82.92 32.88
CA GLY A 69 9.69 81.77 32.43
C GLY A 69 9.80 80.69 33.50
N ALA A 70 10.10 81.11 34.77
CA ALA A 70 10.18 80.19 35.89
C ALA A 70 8.81 79.54 36.20
N LEU A 71 7.71 80.31 36.16
CA LEU A 71 6.35 79.78 36.33
C LEU A 71 5.97 78.82 35.18
N TYR A 72 6.35 79.12 33.95
CA TYR A 72 6.14 78.28 32.79
C TYR A 72 6.92 76.96 32.93
N VAL A 73 8.20 77.01 33.27
CA VAL A 73 9.02 75.82 33.54
C VAL A 73 8.45 75.01 34.72
N TRP A 74 8.00 75.71 35.78
CA TRP A 74 7.39 75.06 36.94
C TRP A 74 6.07 74.37 36.54
N LYS A 75 5.23 75.02 35.73
CA LYS A 75 4.01 74.43 35.22
C LYS A 75 4.28 73.17 34.39
N ILE A 76 5.20 73.25 33.41
CA ILE A 76 5.57 72.07 32.59
C ILE A 76 6.07 70.96 33.49
N ARG A 77 7.00 71.30 34.43
CA ARG A 77 7.54 70.31 35.36
C ARG A 77 6.43 69.62 36.18
N SER A 78 5.49 70.37 36.71
CA SER A 78 4.38 69.80 37.47
C SER A 78 3.45 68.91 36.66
N GLU A 79 3.32 69.19 35.35
CA GLU A 79 2.50 68.41 34.40
C GLU A 79 3.20 67.11 34.01
N VAL A 80 4.53 67.10 33.86
CA VAL A 80 5.25 65.96 33.30
C VAL A 80 6.00 65.13 34.36
N GLU A 81 6.24 65.65 35.57
CA GLU A 81 6.95 64.94 36.63
C GLU A 81 6.31 63.59 37.02
N PRO A 82 4.96 63.46 37.02
CA PRO A 82 4.33 62.15 37.27
C PRO A 82 4.69 61.11 36.26
N TYR A 83 5.02 61.46 35.03
CA TYR A 83 5.32 60.53 33.93
C TYR A 83 6.79 60.04 33.93
N ARG A 84 7.66 60.57 34.78
CA ARG A 84 9.10 60.20 34.84
C ARG A 84 9.33 58.76 35.28
N SER A 85 8.40 58.16 36.00
CA SER A 85 8.55 56.87 36.63
C SER A 85 7.48 55.87 36.18
N VAL A 86 6.70 56.25 35.18
CA VAL A 86 5.59 55.40 34.69
C VAL A 86 5.57 55.42 33.15
N PHE A 87 4.99 54.39 32.55
CA PHE A 87 4.68 54.36 31.14
C PHE A 87 3.73 55.52 30.78
N LEU A 88 3.93 56.13 29.62
CA LEU A 88 3.06 57.17 29.13
C LEU A 88 1.67 56.66 28.80
N ASP A 89 0.71 57.60 28.61
CA ASP A 89 -0.66 57.25 28.25
C ASP A 89 -0.73 56.54 26.90
N ASN A 90 -1.72 55.64 26.69
CA ASN A 90 -2.00 54.92 25.44
C ASN A 90 -0.83 54.01 24.97
N ILE A 91 -0.01 53.51 25.88
CA ILE A 91 1.03 52.53 25.59
C ILE A 91 0.54 51.17 26.05
N SER A 92 0.57 50.16 25.14
CA SER A 92 0.25 48.77 25.43
C SER A 92 1.35 47.84 24.94
N VAL A 93 1.47 46.71 25.64
CA VAL A 93 2.31 45.57 25.21
C VAL A 93 1.43 44.32 25.25
N ASP A 94 1.36 43.59 24.13
CA ASP A 94 0.49 42.43 23.95
C ASP A 94 -0.99 42.67 24.35
N GLY A 95 -1.47 43.87 24.06
CA GLY A 95 -2.83 44.31 24.38
C GLY A 95 -3.04 44.69 25.85
N ILE A 96 -2.01 44.69 26.70
CA ILE A 96 -2.08 45.16 28.06
C ILE A 96 -1.79 46.63 28.12
N ASP A 97 -2.74 47.44 28.62
CA ASP A 97 -2.56 48.84 28.86
C ASP A 97 -1.58 49.10 30.01
N LEU A 98 -0.46 49.70 29.70
CA LEU A 98 0.60 50.08 30.64
C LEU A 98 0.51 51.52 31.12
N SER A 99 -0.44 52.31 30.63
CA SER A 99 -0.59 53.74 30.97
C SER A 99 -0.57 53.98 32.47
N GLY A 100 0.37 54.83 32.91
CA GLY A 100 0.50 55.22 34.32
C GLY A 100 1.09 54.15 35.26
N LYS A 101 1.49 52.98 34.75
CA LYS A 101 2.13 51.91 35.55
C LYS A 101 3.63 52.16 35.61
N THR A 102 4.22 51.86 36.75
CA THR A 102 5.68 51.80 36.88
C THR A 102 6.27 50.67 36.03
N TRP A 103 7.56 50.74 35.70
CA TRP A 103 8.27 49.64 35.01
C TRP A 103 8.03 48.27 35.67
N ALA A 104 8.10 48.22 37.00
CA ALA A 104 7.94 46.98 37.74
C ALA A 104 6.52 46.40 37.61
N GLU A 105 5.50 47.26 37.77
CA GLU A 105 4.09 46.85 37.65
C GLU A 105 3.76 46.46 36.21
N GLY A 106 4.19 47.23 35.21
CA GLY A 106 3.97 46.95 33.80
C GLY A 106 4.67 45.64 33.37
N SER A 107 5.94 45.49 33.75
CA SER A 107 6.70 44.27 33.46
C SER A 107 6.08 43.05 34.09
N GLN A 108 5.65 43.12 35.35
CA GLN A 108 4.99 42.00 36.02
C GLN A 108 3.72 41.56 35.29
N LEU A 109 2.86 42.51 34.94
CA LEU A 109 1.59 42.22 34.24
C LEU A 109 1.85 41.55 32.90
N VAL A 110 2.78 42.07 32.11
CA VAL A 110 3.11 41.50 30.80
C VAL A 110 3.70 40.11 30.95
N TRP A 111 4.65 39.91 31.88
CA TRP A 111 5.22 38.59 32.13
C TRP A 111 4.19 37.57 32.64
N GLU A 112 3.25 37.98 33.49
CA GLU A 112 2.13 37.11 33.94
C GLU A 112 1.29 36.67 32.77
N GLN A 113 0.90 37.57 31.86
CA GLN A 113 0.12 37.25 30.69
C GLN A 113 0.88 36.36 29.70
N VAL A 114 2.13 36.67 29.41
CA VAL A 114 3.00 35.87 28.56
C VAL A 114 3.14 34.45 29.10
N ASN A 115 3.41 34.30 30.40
CA ASN A 115 3.49 32.98 31.03
C ASN A 115 2.14 32.24 30.98
N GLN A 116 1.02 32.92 31.18
CA GLN A 116 -0.30 32.32 31.06
C GLN A 116 -0.58 31.83 29.63
N LYS A 117 -0.28 32.66 28.64
CA LYS A 117 -0.40 32.31 27.22
C LYS A 117 0.46 31.10 26.88
N GLN A 118 1.72 31.09 27.29
CA GLN A 118 2.64 29.98 27.07
C GLN A 118 2.16 28.68 27.75
N ASN A 119 1.73 28.74 29.00
CA ASN A 119 1.28 27.57 29.75
C ASN A 119 -0.08 27.04 29.27
N SER A 120 -0.90 27.86 28.63
CA SER A 120 -2.21 27.46 28.11
C SER A 120 -2.18 26.97 26.67
N TRP A 121 -1.07 27.15 25.95
CA TRP A 121 -0.94 26.72 24.57
C TRP A 121 -0.73 25.21 24.47
N TYR A 122 -1.53 24.55 23.61
CA TYR A 122 -1.40 23.11 23.35
C TYR A 122 -1.92 22.75 21.94
N VAL A 123 -1.40 21.65 21.41
CA VAL A 123 -1.97 20.91 20.30
C VAL A 123 -2.29 19.50 20.79
N ARG A 124 -3.54 19.13 20.78
CA ARG A 124 -4.02 17.81 21.21
C ARG A 124 -4.15 16.89 20.01
N LEU A 125 -3.39 15.81 20.00
CA LEU A 125 -3.49 14.75 19.01
C LEU A 125 -4.41 13.67 19.55
N ARG A 126 -5.61 13.49 18.98
CA ARG A 126 -6.63 12.55 19.45
C ARG A 126 -6.94 11.48 18.41
N ASN A 127 -7.02 10.21 18.84
CA ASN A 127 -7.47 9.12 17.99
C ASN A 127 -9.01 8.95 18.04
N ALA A 128 -9.54 8.10 17.16
CA ALA A 128 -10.98 7.83 17.09
C ALA A 128 -11.56 7.16 18.36
N ARG A 129 -10.71 6.60 19.23
CA ARG A 129 -11.13 5.99 20.51
C ARG A 129 -11.22 7.00 21.64
N GLY A 130 -10.74 8.23 21.41
CA GLY A 130 -10.71 9.29 22.42
C GLY A 130 -9.39 9.37 23.19
N ASP A 131 -8.43 8.46 22.96
CA ASP A 131 -7.10 8.60 23.55
C ASP A 131 -6.39 9.78 22.92
N TYR A 132 -5.63 10.53 23.71
CA TYR A 132 -4.96 11.73 23.23
C TYR A 132 -3.54 11.89 23.76
N LYS A 133 -2.76 12.70 23.03
CA LYS A 133 -1.44 13.17 23.41
C LYS A 133 -1.38 14.68 23.18
N ASP A 134 -1.05 15.44 24.23
CA ASP A 134 -0.86 16.87 24.12
C ASP A 134 0.61 17.20 23.80
N ILE A 135 0.80 18.12 22.86
CA ILE A 135 2.03 18.81 22.57
C ILE A 135 1.86 20.20 23.18
N THR A 136 2.69 20.55 24.16
CA THR A 136 2.62 21.83 24.86
C THR A 136 3.74 22.77 24.42
N ALA A 137 3.63 24.04 24.77
CA ALA A 137 4.72 25.01 24.55
C ALA A 137 6.05 24.52 25.16
N GLN A 138 6.01 23.91 26.33
CA GLN A 138 7.20 23.33 26.97
C GLN A 138 7.80 22.19 26.13
N THR A 139 6.98 21.37 25.49
CA THR A 139 7.43 20.26 24.62
C THR A 139 8.26 20.77 23.45
N LEU A 140 7.88 21.93 22.89
CA LEU A 140 8.52 22.53 21.69
C LEU A 140 9.51 23.66 22.04
N GLY A 141 9.74 23.96 23.33
CA GLY A 141 10.57 25.08 23.72
C GLY A 141 10.02 26.45 23.29
N ILE A 142 8.71 26.53 23.01
CA ILE A 142 8.08 27.81 22.65
C ILE A 142 8.13 28.74 23.85
N SER A 143 8.76 29.89 23.68
CA SER A 143 8.79 30.95 24.68
C SER A 143 8.53 32.30 24.04
N PHE A 144 7.99 33.20 24.84
CA PHE A 144 7.77 34.58 24.42
C PHE A 144 8.61 35.45 25.32
N ASP A 145 9.37 36.37 24.73
CA ASP A 145 10.19 37.33 25.46
C ASP A 145 9.64 38.74 25.25
N PRO A 146 9.00 39.31 26.26
CA PRO A 146 8.46 40.66 26.19
C PRO A 146 9.52 41.74 26.45
N THR A 147 10.79 41.37 26.73
CA THR A 147 11.83 42.32 27.20
C THR A 147 12.01 43.45 26.21
N ALA A 148 12.24 43.15 24.94
CA ALA A 148 12.44 44.17 23.92
C ALA A 148 11.20 45.06 23.75
N ALA A 149 10.00 44.48 23.72
CA ALA A 149 8.77 45.24 23.61
C ALA A 149 8.53 46.15 24.80
N LEU A 150 8.84 45.69 26.02
CA LEU A 150 8.78 46.50 27.24
C LEU A 150 9.81 47.64 27.21
N GLU A 151 11.05 47.37 26.76
CA GLU A 151 12.12 48.37 26.63
C GLU A 151 11.73 49.44 25.58
N GLU A 152 11.20 49.02 24.43
CA GLU A 152 10.72 49.95 23.40
C GLU A 152 9.56 50.83 23.90
N ALA A 153 8.57 50.19 24.56
CA ALA A 153 7.45 50.87 25.15
C ALA A 153 7.88 51.90 26.24
N TRP A 154 8.85 51.48 27.09
CA TRP A 154 9.41 52.35 28.11
C TRP A 154 10.25 53.49 27.53
N ALA A 155 10.96 53.26 26.42
CA ALA A 155 11.79 54.23 25.76
C ALA A 155 11.00 55.48 25.34
N ILE A 156 9.69 55.36 25.10
CA ILE A 156 8.82 56.49 24.82
C ILE A 156 8.77 57.35 26.10
N GLY A 157 9.39 58.51 26.03
CA GLY A 157 9.48 59.50 27.12
C GLY A 157 10.63 59.31 28.13
N HIS A 158 11.41 58.20 28.03
CA HIS A 158 12.49 57.89 28.97
C HIS A 158 13.89 57.85 28.36
N THR A 159 14.02 57.86 27.02
CA THR A 159 15.33 57.83 26.32
C THR A 159 15.93 59.19 25.97
N GLY A 160 15.25 60.30 26.29
CA GLY A 160 15.75 61.66 26.02
C GLY A 160 16.78 62.15 27.03
N SER A 161 17.26 63.37 26.80
CA SER A 161 18.23 64.07 27.65
C SER A 161 17.78 64.36 29.11
N GLY A 162 16.64 63.85 29.53
CA GLY A 162 15.96 64.19 30.80
C GLY A 162 15.37 65.60 30.80
N ASN A 163 15.39 66.24 29.67
CA ASN A 163 14.84 67.60 29.49
C ASN A 163 13.32 67.55 29.59
N ILE A 164 12.72 68.39 30.44
CA ILE A 164 11.29 68.45 30.69
C ILE A 164 10.48 68.85 29.43
N PHE A 165 11.10 69.53 28.47
CA PHE A 165 10.44 69.95 27.23
C PHE A 165 10.32 68.79 26.22
N ASP A 166 11.31 67.88 26.21
CA ASP A 166 11.26 66.67 25.41
C ASP A 166 10.18 65.72 25.99
N LEU A 167 10.19 65.50 27.31
CA LEU A 167 9.15 64.71 27.98
C LEU A 167 7.74 65.29 27.78
N GLN A 168 7.58 66.67 27.80
CA GLN A 168 6.29 67.29 27.52
C GLN A 168 5.80 66.95 26.09
N LYS A 169 6.71 66.99 25.14
CA LYS A 169 6.39 66.62 23.74
C LYS A 169 5.98 65.16 23.67
N ASP A 170 6.74 64.25 24.30
CA ASP A 170 6.45 62.82 24.27
C ASP A 170 5.10 62.48 24.94
N VAL A 171 4.80 63.12 26.10
CA VAL A 171 3.49 63.03 26.76
C VAL A 171 2.37 63.52 25.88
N ALA A 172 2.58 64.65 25.16
CA ALA A 172 1.57 65.17 24.24
C ALA A 172 1.34 64.24 23.04
N VAL A 173 2.38 63.62 22.51
CA VAL A 173 2.28 62.63 21.42
C VAL A 173 1.59 61.37 21.91
N ALA A 174 1.99 60.84 23.07
CA ALA A 174 1.40 59.65 23.66
C ALA A 174 -0.12 59.80 23.92
N LYS A 175 -0.56 60.97 24.38
CA LYS A 175 -1.97 61.29 24.55
C LYS A 175 -2.77 61.35 23.25
N ALA A 176 -2.11 61.59 22.13
CA ALA A 176 -2.72 61.72 20.84
C ALA A 176 -2.65 60.44 19.97
N THR A 177 -1.78 59.47 20.34
CA THR A 177 -1.46 58.31 19.52
C THR A 177 -1.42 57.07 20.40
N VAL A 178 -2.06 55.97 19.96
CA VAL A 178 -1.96 54.66 20.58
C VAL A 178 -0.67 54.01 20.08
N SER A 179 0.16 53.50 21.01
CA SER A 179 1.39 52.76 20.73
C SER A 179 1.26 51.35 21.28
N GLU A 180 1.24 50.39 20.39
CA GLU A 180 1.15 48.95 20.75
C GLU A 180 2.43 48.27 20.35
N PHE A 181 2.97 47.45 21.27
CA PHE A 181 4.19 46.65 21.11
C PHE A 181 3.86 45.19 21.34
N PHE A 182 4.63 44.32 20.72
CA PHE A 182 4.40 42.86 20.80
C PHE A 182 5.66 42.15 21.28
N SER A 183 5.45 41.16 22.16
CA SER A 183 6.54 40.27 22.60
C SER A 183 7.14 39.52 21.43
N ALA A 184 8.45 39.38 21.41
CA ALA A 184 9.13 38.54 20.43
C ALA A 184 8.87 37.08 20.69
N GLU A 185 8.52 36.34 19.64
CA GLU A 185 8.44 34.89 19.66
C GLU A 185 9.85 34.31 19.48
N GLN A 186 10.26 33.39 20.36
CA GLN A 186 11.46 32.60 20.14
C GLN A 186 11.17 31.37 19.31
N ASN A 187 12.05 31.02 18.38
CA ASN A 187 11.89 29.88 17.47
C ASN A 187 11.60 28.58 18.24
N ALA A 188 10.46 27.96 17.91
CA ALA A 188 10.12 26.65 18.44
C ALA A 188 11.10 25.58 17.94
N ASP A 189 11.55 24.69 18.82
CA ASP A 189 12.19 23.45 18.42
C ASP A 189 11.12 22.45 17.99
N THR A 190 11.01 22.22 16.68
CA THR A 190 10.02 21.30 16.10
C THR A 190 10.51 19.85 16.05
N SER A 191 11.75 19.56 16.45
CA SER A 191 12.33 18.21 16.44
C SER A 191 11.55 17.19 17.30
N PRO A 192 10.94 17.55 18.45
CA PRO A 192 10.14 16.61 19.23
C PRO A 192 8.88 16.11 18.49
N ILE A 193 8.36 16.88 17.54
CA ILE A 193 7.15 16.50 16.76
C ILE A 193 7.39 15.20 16.03
N ASP A 194 8.51 15.04 15.34
CA ASP A 194 8.83 13.86 14.55
C ASP A 194 8.97 12.61 15.44
N THR A 195 9.49 12.75 16.64
CA THR A 195 9.57 11.67 17.62
C THR A 195 8.18 11.26 18.13
N ILE A 196 7.31 12.23 18.41
CA ILE A 196 5.94 11.99 18.87
C ILE A 196 5.14 11.29 17.75
N LEU A 197 5.21 11.80 16.52
CA LEU A 197 4.50 11.23 15.38
C LEU A 197 4.98 9.81 15.05
N SER A 198 6.29 9.55 15.09
CA SER A 198 6.86 8.21 14.90
C SER A 198 6.36 7.23 15.96
N THR A 199 6.27 7.65 17.22
CA THR A 199 5.72 6.82 18.31
C THR A 199 4.24 6.50 18.07
N LEU A 200 3.43 7.47 17.67
CA LEU A 200 2.01 7.30 17.38
C LEU A 200 1.79 6.45 16.13
N GLU A 201 2.61 6.63 15.09
CA GLU A 201 2.57 5.81 13.87
C GLU A 201 2.86 4.35 14.20
N ASN A 202 3.94 4.05 14.95
CA ASN A 202 4.28 2.69 15.35
C ASN A 202 3.14 2.02 16.16
N ALA A 203 2.46 2.79 17.00
CA ALA A 203 1.32 2.28 17.78
C ALA A 203 0.08 2.03 16.91
N ALA A 204 -0.14 2.85 15.89
CA ALA A 204 -1.29 2.76 14.98
C ALA A 204 -1.07 1.79 13.83
N TYR A 205 0.19 1.56 13.43
CA TYR A 205 0.55 0.75 12.28
C TYR A 205 0.04 -0.68 12.39
N ARG A 206 -0.56 -1.15 11.31
CA ARG A 206 -0.90 -2.56 11.09
C ARG A 206 -0.45 -2.93 9.68
N ALA A 207 0.36 -3.98 9.59
CA ALA A 207 0.79 -4.50 8.30
C ALA A 207 -0.39 -5.13 7.54
N PRO A 208 -0.51 -4.93 6.23
CA PRO A 208 -1.44 -5.71 5.42
C PRO A 208 -0.98 -7.17 5.36
N MET A 209 -1.91 -8.09 5.16
CA MET A 209 -1.63 -9.49 4.83
C MET A 209 -2.29 -9.84 3.50
N ASP A 210 -1.54 -10.45 2.61
CA ASP A 210 -2.05 -10.94 1.34
C ASP A 210 -2.94 -12.17 1.53
N ALA A 211 -3.94 -12.31 0.67
CA ALA A 211 -4.73 -13.53 0.58
C ALA A 211 -3.84 -14.71 0.15
N GLN A 212 -4.18 -15.91 0.58
CA GLN A 212 -3.48 -17.15 0.23
C GLN A 212 -4.45 -18.24 -0.18
N LEU A 213 -4.08 -19.04 -1.18
CA LEU A 213 -4.77 -20.29 -1.48
C LEU A 213 -4.26 -21.36 -0.50
N LEU A 214 -5.14 -21.81 0.41
CA LEU A 214 -4.79 -22.75 1.45
C LEU A 214 -4.85 -24.20 0.97
N SER A 215 -5.88 -24.55 0.18
CA SER A 215 -6.04 -25.93 -0.30
C SER A 215 -6.91 -26.02 -1.54
N PHE A 216 -6.69 -27.09 -2.29
CA PHE A 216 -7.55 -27.59 -3.35
C PHE A 216 -8.21 -28.90 -2.91
N ASN A 217 -9.54 -28.92 -2.86
CA ASN A 217 -10.33 -30.14 -2.61
C ASN A 217 -11.02 -30.56 -3.91
N PRO A 218 -10.49 -31.57 -4.62
CA PRO A 218 -11.07 -32.01 -5.89
C PRO A 218 -12.47 -32.63 -5.74
N ASP A 219 -12.84 -33.10 -4.55
CA ASP A 219 -14.09 -33.79 -4.27
C ASP A 219 -15.25 -32.81 -4.02
N ASP A 220 -14.99 -31.57 -3.68
CA ASP A 220 -15.98 -30.52 -3.57
C ASP A 220 -16.12 -29.76 -4.90
N SER A 221 -17.13 -30.16 -5.70
CA SER A 221 -17.35 -29.53 -7.00
C SER A 221 -17.93 -28.12 -6.92
N ALA A 222 -18.50 -27.72 -5.79
CA ALA A 222 -19.09 -26.41 -5.60
C ALA A 222 -18.06 -25.39 -5.12
N ASN A 223 -17.21 -25.80 -4.15
CA ASN A 223 -16.20 -24.94 -3.53
C ASN A 223 -14.85 -25.67 -3.46
N PRO A 224 -14.19 -25.92 -4.60
CA PRO A 224 -12.98 -26.73 -4.63
C PRO A 224 -11.75 -26.03 -4.02
N PHE A 225 -11.82 -24.73 -3.77
CA PHE A 225 -10.70 -23.94 -3.27
C PHE A 225 -11.03 -23.28 -1.94
N VAL A 226 -10.09 -23.34 -1.01
CA VAL A 226 -10.16 -22.65 0.29
C VAL A 226 -9.12 -21.56 0.31
N PHE A 227 -9.56 -20.34 0.63
CA PHE A 227 -8.68 -19.17 0.71
C PHE A 227 -8.59 -18.64 2.13
N GLN A 228 -7.42 -18.14 2.49
CA GLN A 228 -7.26 -17.22 3.59
C GLN A 228 -7.56 -15.82 3.09
N GLN A 229 -8.43 -15.10 3.81
CA GLN A 229 -8.77 -13.72 3.48
C GLN A 229 -7.58 -12.80 3.68
N GLU A 230 -7.48 -11.81 2.81
CA GLU A 230 -6.55 -10.70 2.98
C GLU A 230 -6.93 -9.85 4.20
N VAL A 231 -5.94 -9.19 4.74
CA VAL A 231 -6.13 -8.20 5.80
C VAL A 231 -5.58 -6.86 5.32
N TYR A 232 -6.42 -5.84 5.38
CA TYR A 232 -6.01 -4.48 5.07
C TYR A 232 -5.18 -3.93 6.23
N GLY A 233 -4.06 -3.32 5.91
CA GLY A 233 -3.23 -2.62 6.87
C GLY A 233 -3.72 -1.20 7.10
N GLN A 234 -3.09 -0.52 8.04
CA GLN A 234 -3.32 0.91 8.30
C GLN A 234 -2.04 1.60 8.76
N ARG A 235 -1.93 2.89 8.48
CA ARG A 235 -0.88 3.79 8.97
C ARG A 235 -1.45 5.16 9.24
N LEU A 236 -0.76 5.98 10.02
CA LEU A 236 -1.08 7.40 10.14
C LEU A 236 -0.52 8.18 8.94
N ASN A 237 -1.25 9.20 8.51
CA ASN A 237 -0.72 10.21 7.59
C ASN A 237 0.11 11.24 8.37
N THR A 238 1.30 10.83 8.81
CA THR A 238 2.17 11.67 9.65
C THR A 238 2.59 12.96 8.98
N ALA A 239 2.71 12.98 7.65
CA ALA A 239 3.05 14.18 6.89
C ALA A 239 1.96 15.25 7.00
N ALA A 240 0.70 14.89 6.79
CA ALA A 240 -0.43 15.80 6.90
C ALA A 240 -0.63 16.28 8.35
N ILE A 241 -0.48 15.38 9.33
CA ILE A 241 -0.59 15.73 10.76
C ILE A 241 0.53 16.71 11.14
N ARG A 242 1.77 16.46 10.70
CA ARG A 242 2.90 17.34 10.92
C ARG A 242 2.67 18.75 10.37
N GLU A 243 2.15 18.85 9.15
CA GLU A 243 1.81 20.14 8.53
C GLU A 243 0.77 20.90 9.35
N GLN A 244 -0.28 20.21 9.83
CA GLN A 244 -1.28 20.84 10.70
C GLN A 244 -0.68 21.33 12.01
N ILE A 245 0.19 20.53 12.66
CA ILE A 245 0.88 20.95 13.90
C ILE A 245 1.72 22.18 13.64
N LEU A 246 2.55 22.19 12.58
CA LEU A 246 3.40 23.32 12.24
C LEU A 246 2.60 24.59 11.96
N ASN A 247 1.46 24.47 11.29
CA ASN A 247 0.57 25.60 11.05
C ASN A 247 -0.01 26.15 12.38
N MET A 248 -0.40 25.27 13.31
CA MET A 248 -0.87 25.68 14.63
C MET A 248 0.24 26.32 15.46
N VAL A 249 1.49 25.81 15.35
CA VAL A 249 2.67 26.42 15.98
C VAL A 249 2.92 27.81 15.42
N GLN A 250 2.98 27.96 14.08
CA GLN A 250 3.25 29.23 13.43
C GLN A 250 2.21 30.31 13.75
N ASN A 251 0.95 29.90 13.91
CA ASN A 251 -0.15 30.83 14.21
C ASN A 251 -0.47 30.92 15.70
N LEU A 252 0.31 30.26 16.58
CA LEU A 252 0.07 30.17 18.02
C LEU A 252 -1.34 29.74 18.37
N GLN A 253 -1.95 28.91 17.55
CA GLN A 253 -3.28 28.37 17.74
C GLN A 253 -3.22 27.12 18.63
N SER A 254 -4.06 27.12 19.69
CA SER A 254 -4.35 25.89 20.44
C SER A 254 -5.54 25.17 19.82
N GLY A 255 -5.54 23.85 19.86
CA GLY A 255 -6.65 23.08 19.34
C GLY A 255 -6.39 21.58 19.31
N GLU A 256 -7.26 20.88 18.59
CA GLU A 256 -7.25 19.43 18.48
C GLU A 256 -7.08 19.00 17.02
N ILE A 257 -6.25 17.98 16.79
CA ILE A 257 -6.04 17.31 15.51
C ILE A 257 -6.51 15.87 15.68
N LEU A 258 -7.45 15.43 14.83
CA LEU A 258 -7.86 14.04 14.77
C LEU A 258 -6.82 13.22 14.01
N LEU A 259 -6.34 12.15 14.65
CA LEU A 259 -5.40 11.20 14.04
C LEU A 259 -6.15 10.28 13.09
N GLU A 260 -6.16 10.61 11.81
CA GLU A 260 -6.75 9.79 10.76
C GLU A 260 -5.75 8.77 10.23
N THR A 261 -6.24 7.56 10.00
CA THR A 261 -5.42 6.48 9.42
C THR A 261 -5.73 6.31 7.94
N GLU A 262 -4.69 6.05 7.15
CA GLU A 262 -4.77 5.62 5.77
C GLU A 262 -4.76 4.10 5.68
N ILE A 263 -5.51 3.55 4.72
CA ILE A 263 -5.54 2.12 4.45
C ILE A 263 -4.31 1.73 3.65
N ILE A 264 -3.65 0.65 4.08
CA ILE A 264 -2.60 -0.03 3.30
C ILE A 264 -3.27 -1.25 2.66
N TYR A 265 -3.28 -1.27 1.33
CA TYR A 265 -3.87 -2.37 0.58
C TYR A 265 -2.93 -3.58 0.55
N PRO A 266 -3.44 -4.81 0.66
CA PRO A 266 -2.66 -6.01 0.38
C PRO A 266 -2.30 -6.07 -1.12
N ASN A 267 -1.22 -6.77 -1.46
CA ASN A 267 -0.81 -6.96 -2.86
C ASN A 267 -1.69 -7.99 -3.56
N VAL A 268 -2.19 -8.98 -2.82
CA VAL A 268 -3.01 -10.09 -3.34
C VAL A 268 -4.32 -10.17 -2.56
N THR A 269 -5.43 -10.20 -3.28
CA THR A 269 -6.78 -10.37 -2.72
C THR A 269 -7.36 -11.75 -3.07
N VAL A 270 -8.36 -12.20 -2.30
CA VAL A 270 -9.11 -13.42 -2.65
C VAL A 270 -9.73 -13.32 -4.04
N ALA A 271 -10.20 -12.13 -4.44
CA ALA A 271 -10.75 -11.92 -5.78
C ALA A 271 -9.72 -12.22 -6.89
N GLN A 272 -8.48 -11.77 -6.72
CA GLN A 272 -7.39 -12.06 -7.67
C GLN A 272 -7.02 -13.54 -7.68
N LEU A 273 -6.96 -14.18 -6.50
CA LEU A 273 -6.71 -15.62 -6.41
C LEU A 273 -7.83 -16.44 -7.05
N ALA A 274 -9.09 -16.05 -6.88
CA ALA A 274 -10.23 -16.72 -7.50
C ALA A 274 -10.15 -16.69 -9.04
N GLU A 275 -9.63 -15.61 -9.63
CA GLU A 275 -9.37 -15.55 -11.08
C GLU A 275 -8.26 -16.51 -11.53
N SER A 276 -7.33 -16.86 -10.64
CA SER A 276 -6.24 -17.78 -10.93
C SER A 276 -6.65 -19.27 -10.89
N VAL A 277 -7.85 -19.58 -10.40
CA VAL A 277 -8.34 -20.96 -10.21
C VAL A 277 -9.73 -21.19 -10.80
N GLN A 278 -10.05 -20.51 -11.90
CA GLN A 278 -11.32 -20.65 -12.62
C GLN A 278 -11.45 -22.02 -13.28
N LEU A 279 -12.69 -22.51 -13.46
CA LEU A 279 -12.96 -23.71 -14.23
C LEU A 279 -12.65 -23.46 -15.71
N ARG A 280 -11.60 -24.09 -16.23
CA ARG A 280 -11.16 -23.98 -17.64
C ARG A 280 -11.87 -24.98 -18.54
N SER A 281 -12.07 -26.20 -18.06
CA SER A 281 -12.80 -27.23 -18.79
C SER A 281 -13.50 -28.20 -17.84
N ARG A 282 -14.63 -28.73 -18.29
CA ARG A 282 -15.37 -29.83 -17.69
C ARG A 282 -15.80 -30.79 -18.77
N VAL A 283 -15.26 -32.00 -18.74
CA VAL A 283 -15.58 -33.03 -19.73
C VAL A 283 -16.21 -34.23 -19.05
N VAL A 284 -17.22 -34.79 -19.68
CA VAL A 284 -17.82 -36.04 -19.25
C VAL A 284 -17.87 -37.01 -20.42
N THR A 285 -17.59 -38.31 -20.15
CA THR A 285 -17.83 -39.41 -21.10
C THR A 285 -18.72 -40.46 -20.45
N PRO A 286 -19.73 -41.03 -21.18
CA PRO A 286 -20.66 -41.97 -20.59
C PRO A 286 -20.03 -43.34 -20.38
N ILE A 287 -20.23 -43.93 -19.19
CA ILE A 287 -19.94 -45.35 -18.94
C ILE A 287 -21.17 -46.12 -19.35
N SER A 288 -21.03 -47.15 -20.23
CA SER A 288 -22.15 -47.97 -20.66
C SER A 288 -22.86 -48.58 -19.47
N SER A 289 -24.19 -48.61 -19.53
CA SER A 289 -25.02 -49.26 -18.49
C SER A 289 -24.78 -50.77 -18.40
N SER A 290 -24.24 -51.38 -19.47
CA SER A 290 -23.84 -52.79 -19.52
C SER A 290 -22.36 -53.01 -19.10
N SER A 291 -21.65 -51.94 -18.72
CA SER A 291 -20.25 -52.06 -18.30
C SER A 291 -20.15 -52.88 -17.01
N PRO A 292 -19.30 -53.94 -16.94
CA PRO A 292 -19.06 -54.66 -15.71
C PRO A 292 -18.48 -53.73 -14.64
N GLU A 293 -18.77 -54.02 -13.37
CA GLU A 293 -18.30 -53.18 -12.26
C GLU A 293 -16.76 -53.14 -12.19
N ASP A 294 -16.09 -54.27 -12.47
CA ASP A 294 -14.61 -54.31 -12.50
C ASP A 294 -14.01 -53.33 -13.51
N ARG A 295 -14.68 -53.14 -14.67
CA ARG A 295 -14.26 -52.11 -15.65
C ARG A 295 -14.44 -50.71 -15.09
N THR A 296 -15.54 -50.47 -14.39
CA THR A 296 -15.80 -49.18 -13.76
C THR A 296 -14.83 -48.89 -12.62
N GLU A 297 -14.48 -49.93 -11.86
CA GLU A 297 -13.49 -49.84 -10.77
C GLU A 297 -12.10 -49.51 -11.32
N ASN A 298 -11.67 -50.12 -12.43
CA ASN A 298 -10.42 -49.74 -13.11
C ASN A 298 -10.36 -48.25 -13.48
N ILE A 299 -11.50 -47.68 -13.92
CA ILE A 299 -11.59 -46.25 -14.20
C ILE A 299 -11.45 -45.42 -12.91
N ARG A 300 -12.11 -45.86 -11.80
CA ARG A 300 -11.99 -45.17 -10.51
C ARG A 300 -10.54 -45.20 -9.98
N ILE A 301 -9.87 -46.35 -10.13
CA ILE A 301 -8.44 -46.46 -9.73
C ILE A 301 -7.57 -45.51 -10.55
N ALA A 302 -7.77 -45.46 -11.88
CA ALA A 302 -7.01 -44.58 -12.73
C ALA A 302 -7.25 -43.10 -12.36
N PHE A 303 -8.50 -42.69 -12.16
CA PHE A 303 -8.87 -41.36 -11.74
C PHE A 303 -8.36 -41.02 -10.34
N GLY A 304 -8.40 -41.96 -9.39
CA GLY A 304 -7.87 -41.76 -8.05
C GLY A 304 -6.36 -41.43 -8.00
N LYS A 305 -5.60 -41.86 -9.03
CA LYS A 305 -4.19 -41.49 -9.19
C LYS A 305 -3.99 -40.07 -9.77
N ILE A 306 -5.02 -39.52 -10.43
CA ILE A 306 -4.99 -38.21 -11.10
C ILE A 306 -5.68 -37.14 -10.25
N ASN A 307 -6.71 -37.54 -9.50
CA ASN A 307 -7.56 -36.66 -8.69
C ASN A 307 -6.74 -35.87 -7.66
N GLY A 308 -6.91 -34.57 -7.60
CA GLY A 308 -6.16 -33.68 -6.70
C GLY A 308 -4.78 -33.26 -7.22
N MET A 309 -4.42 -33.65 -8.46
CA MET A 309 -3.13 -33.28 -9.02
C MET A 309 -3.06 -31.77 -9.28
N ILE A 310 -1.94 -31.17 -8.87
CA ILE A 310 -1.54 -29.81 -9.21
C ILE A 310 -0.39 -29.91 -10.20
N LEU A 311 -0.56 -29.34 -11.39
CA LEU A 311 0.46 -29.33 -12.44
C LEU A 311 0.95 -27.89 -12.62
N GLU A 312 2.17 -27.63 -12.14
CA GLU A 312 2.81 -26.33 -12.27
C GLU A 312 3.03 -25.92 -13.72
N ASP A 313 3.18 -24.64 -13.96
CA ASP A 313 3.52 -24.12 -15.29
C ASP A 313 4.82 -24.72 -15.83
N GLY A 314 4.86 -24.99 -17.13
CA GLY A 314 5.97 -25.65 -17.82
C GLY A 314 6.07 -27.18 -17.54
N LYS A 315 5.30 -27.73 -16.59
CA LYS A 315 5.39 -29.16 -16.24
C LYS A 315 4.60 -30.02 -17.21
N LYS A 316 5.09 -31.23 -17.39
CA LYS A 316 4.52 -32.25 -18.25
C LYS A 316 3.70 -33.25 -17.43
N PHE A 317 2.49 -33.55 -17.88
CA PHE A 317 1.72 -34.69 -17.45
C PHE A 317 2.01 -35.91 -18.34
N SER A 318 2.09 -37.10 -17.76
CA SER A 318 2.16 -38.39 -18.45
C SER A 318 1.15 -39.33 -17.80
N PHE A 319 0.19 -39.81 -18.58
CA PHE A 319 -0.84 -40.69 -18.09
C PHE A 319 -0.25 -41.98 -17.51
N ASN A 320 0.67 -42.64 -18.27
CA ASN A 320 1.29 -43.87 -17.83
C ASN A 320 2.16 -43.72 -16.57
N SER A 321 2.89 -42.61 -16.47
CA SER A 321 3.70 -42.31 -15.27
C SER A 321 2.84 -42.02 -14.06
N THR A 322 1.70 -41.34 -14.22
CA THR A 322 0.79 -40.97 -13.13
C THR A 322 -0.03 -42.18 -12.65
N VAL A 323 -0.65 -42.89 -13.57
CA VAL A 323 -1.53 -44.04 -13.24
C VAL A 323 -0.74 -45.27 -12.85
N GLY A 324 0.46 -45.42 -13.39
CA GLY A 324 1.31 -46.55 -13.18
C GLY A 324 0.86 -47.79 -13.96
N ARG A 325 1.52 -48.92 -13.65
CA ARG A 325 1.29 -50.19 -14.33
C ARG A 325 -0.09 -50.76 -13.98
N ARG A 326 -0.83 -51.20 -15.01
CA ARG A 326 -2.13 -51.88 -14.84
C ARG A 326 -1.87 -53.32 -14.44
N SER A 327 -1.87 -53.59 -13.17
CA SER A 327 -1.62 -54.94 -12.60
C SER A 327 -2.52 -55.18 -11.40
N LEU A 328 -2.73 -56.45 -11.07
CA LEU A 328 -3.45 -56.84 -9.86
C LEU A 328 -2.80 -56.27 -8.59
N GLN A 329 -1.48 -56.16 -8.59
CA GLN A 329 -0.72 -55.59 -7.46
C GLN A 329 -1.04 -54.09 -7.26
N ASN A 330 -1.38 -53.38 -8.34
CA ASN A 330 -1.78 -51.96 -8.30
C ASN A 330 -3.30 -51.79 -8.17
N GLY A 331 -4.02 -52.91 -7.89
CA GLY A 331 -5.47 -52.91 -7.67
C GLY A 331 -6.33 -53.03 -8.93
N PHE A 332 -5.72 -53.06 -10.12
CA PHE A 332 -6.52 -53.21 -11.36
C PHE A 332 -7.07 -54.61 -11.53
N LEU A 333 -8.30 -54.68 -12.03
CA LEU A 333 -9.06 -55.91 -12.17
C LEU A 333 -9.10 -56.39 -13.63
N PRO A 334 -9.29 -57.69 -13.88
CA PRO A 334 -9.56 -58.20 -15.20
C PRO A 334 -10.90 -57.64 -15.72
N ALA A 335 -10.91 -57.07 -16.91
CA ALA A 335 -12.09 -56.54 -17.55
C ALA A 335 -11.92 -56.58 -19.07
N VAL A 336 -13.04 -56.42 -19.80
CA VAL A 336 -13.01 -56.35 -21.26
C VAL A 336 -12.20 -55.14 -21.74
N GLU A 337 -11.22 -55.40 -22.57
CA GLU A 337 -10.40 -54.41 -23.27
C GLU A 337 -10.44 -54.66 -24.80
N TYR A 338 -10.08 -53.65 -25.57
CA TYR A 338 -9.98 -53.79 -27.03
C TYR A 338 -8.50 -53.94 -27.43
N VAL A 339 -8.14 -55.16 -27.86
CA VAL A 339 -6.80 -55.48 -28.34
C VAL A 339 -6.85 -55.86 -29.81
N TYR A 340 -6.12 -55.13 -30.66
CA TYR A 340 -6.13 -55.31 -32.12
C TYR A 340 -7.52 -55.31 -32.75
N GLY A 341 -8.43 -54.53 -32.17
CA GLY A 341 -9.80 -54.41 -32.70
C GLY A 341 -10.69 -55.63 -32.39
N GLN A 342 -10.35 -56.40 -31.36
CA GLN A 342 -11.17 -57.48 -30.80
C GLN A 342 -11.32 -57.25 -29.29
N GLU A 343 -12.46 -57.68 -28.75
CA GLU A 343 -12.65 -57.74 -27.31
C GLU A 343 -11.82 -58.89 -26.74
N SER A 344 -11.12 -58.58 -25.67
CA SER A 344 -10.28 -59.50 -24.93
C SER A 344 -10.41 -59.21 -23.45
N MET A 345 -10.20 -60.24 -22.61
CA MET A 345 -10.09 -60.06 -21.18
C MET A 345 -8.65 -59.70 -20.83
N GLY A 346 -8.45 -58.52 -20.26
CA GLY A 346 -7.15 -58.04 -19.84
C GLY A 346 -7.22 -57.25 -18.54
N ILE A 347 -6.11 -57.08 -17.85
CA ILE A 347 -6.05 -56.29 -16.59
C ILE A 347 -6.04 -54.80 -16.94
N GLY A 348 -7.00 -54.05 -16.38
CA GLY A 348 -7.10 -52.60 -16.60
C GLY A 348 -8.05 -52.22 -17.74
N GLY A 349 -8.92 -53.12 -18.21
CA GLY A 349 -9.97 -52.78 -19.17
C GLY A 349 -10.76 -51.60 -18.66
N GLY A 350 -10.99 -50.59 -19.51
CA GLY A 350 -11.66 -49.30 -19.19
C GLY A 350 -10.72 -48.13 -19.02
N VAL A 351 -9.45 -48.32 -18.77
CA VAL A 351 -8.49 -47.23 -18.50
C VAL A 351 -8.29 -46.28 -19.68
N CYS A 352 -8.46 -46.75 -20.93
CA CYS A 352 -8.45 -45.90 -22.13
C CYS A 352 -9.62 -44.88 -22.16
N GLN A 353 -10.75 -45.18 -21.52
CA GLN A 353 -11.82 -44.20 -21.34
C GLN A 353 -11.42 -43.11 -20.38
N ALA A 354 -10.69 -43.46 -19.28
CA ALA A 354 -10.15 -42.47 -18.38
C ALA A 354 -9.16 -41.56 -19.09
N SER A 355 -8.20 -42.10 -19.88
CA SER A 355 -7.24 -41.31 -20.64
C SER A 355 -7.90 -40.40 -21.69
N THR A 356 -8.92 -40.87 -22.38
CA THR A 356 -9.72 -40.09 -23.34
C THR A 356 -10.41 -38.91 -22.63
N THR A 357 -11.02 -39.14 -21.46
CA THR A 357 -11.67 -38.06 -20.71
C THR A 357 -10.67 -37.00 -20.24
N VAL A 358 -9.48 -37.43 -19.79
CA VAL A 358 -8.37 -36.50 -19.42
C VAL A 358 -7.86 -35.74 -20.65
N TYR A 359 -7.70 -36.41 -21.81
CA TYR A 359 -7.28 -35.77 -23.05
C TYR A 359 -8.24 -34.66 -23.48
N LEU A 360 -9.51 -34.96 -23.50
CA LEU A 360 -10.56 -33.99 -23.88
C LEU A 360 -10.57 -32.80 -22.91
N ALA A 361 -10.43 -33.07 -21.63
CA ALA A 361 -10.36 -31.98 -20.63
C ALA A 361 -9.08 -31.15 -20.80
N ALA A 362 -7.94 -31.78 -21.03
CA ALA A 362 -6.65 -31.09 -21.22
C ALA A 362 -6.68 -30.18 -22.46
N ILE A 363 -7.09 -30.71 -23.62
CA ILE A 363 -7.09 -29.90 -24.85
C ILE A 363 -8.11 -28.75 -24.76
N GLN A 364 -9.29 -28.98 -24.17
CA GLN A 364 -10.32 -27.96 -23.97
C GLN A 364 -9.98 -26.95 -22.86
N SER A 365 -9.00 -27.25 -22.01
CA SER A 365 -8.46 -26.29 -21.05
C SER A 365 -7.26 -25.50 -21.58
N GLY A 366 -6.89 -25.67 -22.88
CA GLY A 366 -5.77 -24.98 -23.50
C GLY A 366 -4.40 -25.55 -23.13
N MET A 367 -4.33 -26.81 -22.71
CA MET A 367 -3.05 -27.49 -22.48
C MET A 367 -2.41 -27.89 -23.81
N THR A 368 -1.10 -27.84 -23.89
CA THR A 368 -0.32 -28.24 -25.08
C THR A 368 -0.22 -29.76 -25.11
N ILE A 369 -0.91 -30.40 -26.05
CA ILE A 369 -0.84 -31.86 -26.24
C ILE A 369 0.51 -32.23 -26.87
N LEU A 370 1.28 -33.08 -26.17
CA LEU A 370 2.62 -33.51 -26.62
C LEU A 370 2.58 -34.85 -27.34
N LYS A 371 1.76 -35.80 -26.84
CA LYS A 371 1.59 -37.12 -27.44
C LYS A 371 0.17 -37.62 -27.20
N ARG A 372 -0.50 -38.03 -28.26
CA ARG A 372 -1.81 -38.69 -28.24
C ARG A 372 -1.90 -39.65 -29.43
N GLU A 373 -2.44 -40.83 -29.21
CA GLU A 373 -2.70 -41.80 -30.26
C GLU A 373 -4.17 -42.21 -30.23
N PRO A 374 -4.87 -42.34 -31.39
CA PRO A 374 -6.25 -42.85 -31.47
C PRO A 374 -6.28 -44.36 -31.25
N HIS A 375 -7.45 -44.89 -30.95
CA HIS A 375 -7.64 -46.33 -30.98
C HIS A 375 -7.59 -46.83 -32.43
N SER A 376 -7.34 -48.12 -32.60
CA SER A 376 -7.41 -48.78 -33.93
C SER A 376 -8.84 -49.04 -34.42
N MET A 377 -9.86 -48.56 -33.67
CA MET A 377 -11.28 -48.71 -33.99
C MET A 377 -12.12 -47.67 -33.24
N ALA A 378 -13.33 -47.42 -33.75
CA ALA A 378 -14.30 -46.59 -33.07
C ALA A 378 -14.58 -47.10 -31.66
N VAL A 379 -14.62 -46.21 -30.70
CA VAL A 379 -15.03 -46.48 -29.32
C VAL A 379 -16.43 -45.90 -29.07
N SER A 380 -17.19 -46.44 -28.14
CA SER A 380 -18.59 -46.07 -27.93
C SER A 380 -18.81 -44.87 -26.99
N TYR A 381 -17.79 -44.42 -26.30
CA TYR A 381 -17.89 -43.39 -25.25
C TYR A 381 -17.48 -41.98 -25.71
N THR A 382 -17.00 -41.86 -26.95
CA THR A 382 -16.68 -40.55 -27.58
C THR A 382 -16.81 -40.65 -29.09
N GLU A 383 -16.81 -39.51 -29.78
CA GLU A 383 -16.83 -39.45 -31.24
C GLU A 383 -15.45 -39.86 -31.81
N LEU A 384 -15.47 -40.32 -33.10
CA LEU A 384 -14.23 -40.58 -33.84
C LEU A 384 -13.36 -39.33 -33.86
N GLY A 385 -12.04 -39.47 -33.77
CA GLY A 385 -11.09 -38.34 -33.74
C GLY A 385 -10.91 -37.69 -32.37
N MET A 386 -11.71 -38.12 -31.36
CA MET A 386 -11.69 -37.50 -30.04
C MET A 386 -11.17 -38.42 -28.92
N ASP A 387 -10.72 -39.61 -29.24
CA ASP A 387 -10.24 -40.60 -28.28
C ASP A 387 -8.72 -40.52 -28.06
N ALA A 388 -8.26 -41.07 -26.96
CA ALA A 388 -6.82 -41.19 -26.63
C ALA A 388 -6.54 -42.55 -26.01
N THR A 389 -5.92 -43.45 -26.76
CA THR A 389 -5.53 -44.78 -26.27
C THR A 389 -4.24 -44.72 -25.42
N VAL A 390 -4.14 -45.61 -24.45
CA VAL A 390 -2.96 -45.84 -23.65
C VAL A 390 -2.68 -47.30 -23.47
N SER A 391 -1.40 -47.70 -23.42
CA SER A 391 -0.93 -49.04 -23.13
C SER A 391 0.32 -49.01 -22.27
N ASP A 392 0.41 -49.92 -21.32
CA ASP A 392 1.62 -50.17 -20.52
C ASP A 392 2.23 -51.54 -20.83
N THR A 393 1.83 -52.18 -21.91
CA THR A 393 2.39 -53.45 -22.38
C THR A 393 3.84 -53.26 -22.78
N ARG A 394 4.75 -54.01 -22.13
CA ARG A 394 6.19 -53.88 -22.34
C ARG A 394 6.55 -54.04 -23.83
N GLY A 395 7.29 -53.03 -24.36
CA GLY A 395 7.69 -52.96 -25.76
C GLY A 395 6.61 -52.49 -26.72
N ARG A 396 5.43 -52.10 -26.21
CA ARG A 396 4.27 -51.54 -26.97
C ARG A 396 3.57 -50.47 -26.16
N GLU A 397 4.36 -49.68 -25.41
CA GLU A 397 3.82 -48.65 -24.55
C GLU A 397 3.28 -47.50 -25.40
N ILE A 398 2.04 -47.12 -25.14
CA ILE A 398 1.39 -45.93 -25.70
C ILE A 398 1.02 -45.04 -24.54
N ASP A 399 1.51 -43.81 -24.56
CA ASP A 399 1.27 -42.85 -23.50
C ASP A 399 0.54 -41.62 -24.03
N PHE A 400 -0.33 -41.08 -23.22
CA PHE A 400 -0.94 -39.76 -23.42
C PHE A 400 -0.20 -38.73 -22.56
N THR A 401 0.28 -37.66 -23.20
CA THR A 401 1.05 -36.62 -22.49
C THR A 401 0.68 -35.23 -22.96
N PHE A 402 0.62 -34.30 -22.02
CA PHE A 402 0.44 -32.87 -22.27
C PHE A 402 1.34 -32.03 -21.37
N ARG A 403 1.47 -30.74 -21.68
CA ARG A 403 2.20 -29.77 -20.86
C ARG A 403 1.28 -28.63 -20.48
N ASN A 404 1.41 -28.17 -19.24
CA ASN A 404 0.84 -26.91 -18.82
C ASN A 404 1.76 -25.75 -19.28
N GLU A 405 1.28 -24.90 -20.15
CA GLU A 405 1.97 -23.69 -20.64
C GLU A 405 1.05 -22.47 -20.46
N SER A 406 0.24 -22.47 -19.39
CA SER A 406 -0.77 -21.43 -19.14
C SER A 406 -0.23 -20.26 -18.30
N GLY A 407 1.04 -20.30 -17.88
CA GLY A 407 1.67 -19.28 -17.03
C GLY A 407 1.32 -19.42 -15.54
N SER A 408 0.51 -20.41 -15.14
CA SER A 408 0.06 -20.62 -13.77
C SER A 408 -0.20 -22.10 -13.51
N PRO A 409 -0.24 -22.55 -12.25
CA PRO A 409 -0.64 -23.92 -11.91
C PRO A 409 -2.05 -24.23 -12.43
N VAL A 410 -2.26 -25.50 -12.84
CA VAL A 410 -3.59 -26.06 -13.10
C VAL A 410 -3.89 -27.16 -12.11
N TYR A 411 -5.18 -27.31 -11.76
CA TYR A 411 -5.67 -28.22 -10.74
C TYR A 411 -6.64 -29.19 -11.40
N ILE A 412 -6.45 -30.48 -11.18
CA ILE A 412 -7.18 -31.55 -11.89
C ILE A 412 -8.04 -32.31 -10.90
N ALA A 413 -9.35 -32.34 -11.14
CA ALA A 413 -10.30 -33.21 -10.46
C ALA A 413 -10.81 -34.28 -11.44
N ALA A 414 -10.78 -35.56 -11.06
CA ALA A 414 -11.13 -36.69 -11.90
C ALA A 414 -11.97 -37.71 -11.13
N HIS A 415 -13.22 -37.94 -11.55
CA HIS A 415 -14.19 -38.77 -10.83
C HIS A 415 -15.05 -39.65 -11.74
N VAL A 416 -15.50 -40.75 -11.19
CA VAL A 416 -16.70 -41.43 -11.71
C VAL A 416 -17.91 -40.91 -10.93
N ILE A 417 -18.79 -40.23 -11.62
CA ILE A 417 -20.00 -39.62 -11.05
C ILE A 417 -21.27 -40.25 -11.54
N LYS A 418 -22.38 -40.07 -10.81
CA LYS A 418 -23.70 -40.37 -11.29
C LYS A 418 -24.18 -39.30 -12.26
N SER A 419 -24.79 -39.70 -13.37
CA SER A 419 -25.37 -38.73 -14.30
C SER A 419 -26.42 -37.85 -13.61
N PRO A 420 -26.38 -36.53 -13.80
CA PRO A 420 -27.40 -35.62 -13.25
C PRO A 420 -28.81 -35.88 -13.82
N THR A 421 -28.89 -36.37 -15.05
CA THR A 421 -30.19 -36.65 -15.75
C THR A 421 -30.73 -38.04 -15.42
N ASN A 422 -29.87 -39.03 -15.20
CA ASN A 422 -30.28 -40.39 -14.83
C ASN A 422 -29.27 -40.98 -13.85
N LYS A 423 -29.61 -41.02 -12.57
CA LYS A 423 -28.73 -41.47 -11.47
C LYS A 423 -28.30 -42.96 -11.58
N ARG A 424 -28.90 -43.73 -12.47
CA ARG A 424 -28.49 -45.12 -12.77
C ARG A 424 -27.26 -45.17 -13.68
N ASN A 425 -27.06 -44.13 -14.48
CA ASN A 425 -25.94 -44.04 -15.40
C ASN A 425 -24.75 -43.42 -14.72
N LEU A 426 -23.56 -43.94 -15.01
CA LEU A 426 -22.28 -43.41 -14.53
C LEU A 426 -21.59 -42.64 -15.66
N LEU A 427 -20.84 -41.65 -15.27
CA LEU A 427 -20.04 -40.82 -16.18
C LEU A 427 -18.58 -40.75 -15.62
N CYS A 428 -17.63 -40.79 -16.52
CA CYS A 428 -16.30 -40.27 -16.25
C CYS A 428 -16.37 -38.76 -16.30
N GLU A 429 -15.90 -38.05 -15.29
CA GLU A 429 -15.80 -36.60 -15.26
C GLU A 429 -14.37 -36.16 -14.97
N VAL A 430 -13.86 -35.22 -15.77
CA VAL A 430 -12.62 -34.52 -15.49
C VAL A 430 -12.88 -33.00 -15.55
N ARG A 431 -12.45 -32.30 -14.52
CA ARG A 431 -12.44 -30.85 -14.42
C ARG A 431 -11.00 -30.35 -14.31
N ILE A 432 -10.66 -29.33 -15.07
CA ILE A 432 -9.37 -28.65 -14.98
C ILE A 432 -9.64 -27.18 -14.63
N TYR A 433 -9.04 -26.74 -13.55
CA TYR A 433 -9.09 -25.37 -13.06
C TYR A 433 -7.72 -24.71 -13.25
N GLY A 434 -7.70 -23.40 -13.36
CA GLY A 434 -6.48 -22.60 -13.50
C GLY A 434 -6.82 -21.15 -13.81
N GLN A 435 -5.83 -20.38 -14.17
CA GLN A 435 -6.00 -18.97 -14.52
C GLN A 435 -7.09 -18.81 -15.60
N SER A 436 -7.89 -17.77 -15.46
CA SER A 436 -8.93 -17.41 -16.42
C SER A 436 -8.39 -17.37 -17.85
N MET A 437 -9.17 -17.93 -18.80
CA MET A 437 -8.84 -17.91 -20.23
C MET A 437 -9.30 -16.62 -20.92
N GLY A 438 -9.64 -15.56 -20.15
CA GLY A 438 -10.03 -14.27 -20.72
C GLY A 438 -11.35 -14.32 -21.50
N GLY A 439 -12.31 -15.15 -21.07
CA GLY A 439 -13.60 -15.32 -21.75
C GLY A 439 -13.57 -16.25 -22.97
N LYS A 440 -12.42 -16.84 -23.27
CA LYS A 440 -12.28 -17.85 -24.31
C LYS A 440 -12.64 -19.23 -23.77
N THR A 441 -13.20 -20.08 -24.63
CA THR A 441 -13.43 -21.50 -24.39
C THR A 441 -12.98 -22.30 -25.61
N TYR A 442 -12.55 -23.52 -25.37
CA TYR A 442 -12.09 -24.40 -26.44
C TYR A 442 -13.01 -25.62 -26.55
N LYS A 443 -13.27 -26.03 -27.76
CA LYS A 443 -14.02 -27.23 -28.06
C LYS A 443 -13.29 -28.05 -29.10
N LEU A 444 -13.14 -29.36 -28.85
CA LEU A 444 -12.67 -30.30 -29.85
C LEU A 444 -13.85 -30.71 -30.72
N GLU A 445 -13.71 -30.60 -32.03
CA GLU A 445 -14.70 -31.01 -33.04
C GLU A 445 -14.04 -31.98 -34.00
N ALA A 446 -14.78 -32.96 -34.49
CA ALA A 446 -14.26 -33.93 -35.43
C ALA A 446 -15.15 -34.00 -36.69
N GLU A 447 -14.51 -34.29 -37.82
CA GLU A 447 -15.16 -34.37 -39.13
C GLU A 447 -14.63 -35.61 -39.88
N THR A 448 -15.50 -36.53 -40.23
CA THR A 448 -15.13 -37.69 -41.05
C THR A 448 -14.93 -37.23 -42.49
N VAL A 449 -13.70 -37.31 -42.97
CA VAL A 449 -13.31 -36.89 -44.34
C VAL A 449 -13.38 -38.04 -45.33
N GLU A 450 -13.24 -39.29 -44.86
CA GLU A 450 -13.32 -40.46 -45.72
C GLU A 450 -13.91 -41.65 -44.96
N THR A 451 -14.77 -42.42 -45.62
CA THR A 451 -15.23 -43.74 -45.16
C THR A 451 -14.57 -44.82 -46.05
N ILE A 452 -13.79 -45.69 -45.41
CA ILE A 452 -13.09 -46.80 -46.06
C ILE A 452 -13.99 -48.05 -45.95
N PRO A 453 -14.63 -48.51 -47.05
CA PRO A 453 -15.49 -49.68 -46.98
C PRO A 453 -14.77 -50.91 -46.43
N LYS A 454 -15.46 -51.73 -45.66
CA LYS A 454 -14.89 -53.00 -45.22
C LYS A 454 -14.58 -53.89 -46.42
N PRO A 455 -13.48 -54.67 -46.39
CA PRO A 455 -13.17 -55.64 -47.41
C PRO A 455 -14.32 -56.63 -47.61
N VAL A 456 -14.64 -56.91 -48.87
CA VAL A 456 -15.76 -57.84 -49.24
C VAL A 456 -15.41 -59.27 -48.90
N GLU A 457 -14.14 -59.64 -49.08
CA GLU A 457 -13.68 -61.00 -48.82
C GLU A 457 -13.44 -61.20 -47.31
N PRO A 458 -14.08 -62.20 -46.69
CA PRO A 458 -13.86 -62.50 -45.31
C PRO A 458 -12.50 -63.18 -45.07
N ILE A 459 -11.95 -62.98 -43.88
CA ILE A 459 -10.80 -63.71 -43.39
C ILE A 459 -11.27 -65.06 -42.84
N MET A 460 -10.88 -66.14 -43.47
CA MET A 460 -11.16 -67.48 -43.00
C MET A 460 -10.12 -67.87 -41.92
N LYS A 461 -10.58 -68.35 -40.77
CA LYS A 461 -9.71 -68.71 -39.67
C LYS A 461 -10.13 -70.03 -38.99
N GLU A 462 -9.18 -70.94 -38.82
CA GLU A 462 -9.42 -72.18 -38.07
C GLU A 462 -9.64 -71.89 -36.58
N ASP A 463 -10.67 -72.46 -35.98
CA ASP A 463 -10.92 -72.43 -34.53
C ASP A 463 -10.34 -73.71 -33.86
N LYS A 464 -9.02 -73.76 -33.78
CA LYS A 464 -8.31 -74.93 -33.22
C LYS A 464 -8.67 -75.21 -31.76
N ASP A 465 -8.94 -74.19 -31.00
CA ASP A 465 -9.20 -74.24 -29.58
C ASP A 465 -10.70 -74.38 -29.27
N SER A 466 -11.55 -74.46 -30.33
CA SER A 466 -13.02 -74.55 -30.21
C SER A 466 -13.64 -73.44 -29.36
N ASN A 467 -13.14 -72.21 -29.52
CA ASN A 467 -13.62 -71.02 -28.79
C ASN A 467 -15.00 -70.55 -29.31
N PHE A 468 -15.29 -70.77 -30.59
CA PHE A 468 -16.54 -70.38 -31.25
C PHE A 468 -17.27 -71.55 -31.88
N VAL A 469 -16.53 -72.46 -32.48
CA VAL A 469 -17.07 -73.63 -33.18
C VAL A 469 -16.15 -74.84 -33.05
N THR A 470 -16.73 -76.03 -33.10
CA THR A 470 -15.96 -77.25 -32.86
C THR A 470 -15.79 -78.10 -34.12
N TYR A 471 -16.88 -78.22 -34.90
CA TYR A 471 -16.93 -79.15 -36.04
C TYR A 471 -16.70 -78.44 -37.37
N VAL A 472 -16.13 -79.14 -38.36
CA VAL A 472 -15.80 -78.60 -39.70
C VAL A 472 -17.00 -78.07 -40.49
N ASP A 473 -18.20 -78.49 -40.17
CA ASP A 473 -19.44 -78.03 -40.74
C ASP A 473 -20.05 -76.78 -40.01
N GLU A 474 -19.43 -76.34 -38.99
CA GLU A 474 -19.87 -75.16 -38.22
C GLU A 474 -18.97 -73.94 -38.54
N THR A 475 -19.65 -72.81 -38.66
CA THR A 475 -18.95 -71.51 -38.79
C THR A 475 -19.51 -70.45 -37.86
N HIS A 476 -18.64 -69.61 -37.38
CA HIS A 476 -19.00 -68.43 -36.59
C HIS A 476 -18.40 -67.18 -37.23
N THR A 477 -19.22 -66.17 -37.53
CA THR A 477 -18.78 -64.96 -38.16
C THR A 477 -18.73 -63.80 -37.21
N ILE A 478 -17.51 -63.28 -36.99
CA ILE A 478 -17.34 -61.96 -36.37
C ILE A 478 -17.42 -60.93 -37.49
N LYS A 479 -18.43 -60.06 -37.43
CA LYS A 479 -18.62 -59.01 -38.42
C LYS A 479 -17.46 -58.01 -38.45
N GLY A 480 -16.98 -57.73 -39.64
CA GLY A 480 -16.06 -56.62 -39.90
C GLY A 480 -16.74 -55.25 -39.78
N ARG A 481 -15.99 -54.24 -40.07
CA ARG A 481 -16.47 -52.86 -40.01
C ARG A 481 -15.79 -51.99 -41.05
N ASP A 482 -16.46 -50.90 -41.44
CA ASP A 482 -15.88 -49.86 -42.23
C ASP A 482 -14.76 -49.17 -41.45
N GLY A 483 -13.79 -48.59 -42.16
CA GLY A 483 -12.76 -47.71 -41.62
C GLY A 483 -13.14 -46.26 -41.89
N TYR A 484 -12.42 -45.38 -41.24
CA TYR A 484 -12.66 -43.94 -41.34
C TYR A 484 -11.34 -43.15 -41.29
N VAL A 485 -11.29 -42.06 -42.06
CA VAL A 485 -10.29 -41.00 -41.87
C VAL A 485 -11.02 -39.80 -41.30
N VAL A 486 -10.51 -39.28 -40.20
CA VAL A 486 -11.20 -38.25 -39.42
C VAL A 486 -10.21 -37.11 -39.11
N ASP A 487 -10.62 -35.89 -39.43
CA ASP A 487 -9.91 -34.69 -39.03
C ASP A 487 -10.49 -34.15 -37.72
N ALA A 488 -9.64 -33.86 -36.77
CA ALA A 488 -10.03 -33.21 -35.51
C ALA A 488 -9.54 -31.76 -35.48
N TYR A 489 -10.37 -30.87 -34.98
CA TYR A 489 -10.15 -29.42 -34.92
C TYR A 489 -10.36 -28.90 -33.51
N LEU A 490 -9.44 -28.10 -33.02
CA LEU A 490 -9.66 -27.30 -31.82
C LEU A 490 -10.27 -25.96 -32.25
N VAL A 491 -11.50 -25.74 -31.83
CA VAL A 491 -12.25 -24.51 -32.13
C VAL A 491 -12.20 -23.61 -30.88
N THR A 492 -11.73 -22.38 -31.06
CA THR A 492 -11.73 -21.35 -30.03
C THR A 492 -13.01 -20.53 -30.15
N TYR A 493 -13.71 -20.40 -29.04
CA TYR A 493 -14.89 -19.55 -28.91
C TYR A 493 -14.60 -18.37 -28.01
N GLU A 494 -15.10 -17.20 -28.38
CA GLU A 494 -15.15 -16.01 -27.54
C GLU A 494 -16.59 -15.45 -27.60
N ASN A 495 -17.20 -15.23 -26.44
CA ASN A 495 -18.61 -14.81 -26.35
C ASN A 495 -19.58 -15.72 -27.17
N ASN A 496 -19.37 -17.02 -27.08
CA ASN A 496 -20.11 -18.06 -27.81
C ASN A 496 -19.99 -17.98 -29.36
N ARG A 497 -19.06 -17.21 -29.89
CA ARG A 497 -18.77 -17.13 -31.31
C ARG A 497 -17.43 -17.83 -31.59
N ALA A 498 -17.41 -18.74 -32.55
CA ALA A 498 -16.19 -19.34 -33.06
C ALA A 498 -15.33 -18.26 -33.73
N ILE A 499 -14.10 -18.10 -33.24
CA ILE A 499 -13.13 -17.09 -33.73
C ILE A 499 -11.94 -17.75 -34.43
N GLU A 500 -11.66 -19.03 -34.12
CA GLU A 500 -10.54 -19.75 -34.68
C GLU A 500 -10.84 -21.25 -34.75
N ARG A 501 -10.38 -21.94 -35.78
CA ARG A 501 -10.53 -23.39 -35.97
C ARG A 501 -9.23 -23.97 -36.49
N ASN A 502 -8.50 -24.66 -35.63
CA ASN A 502 -7.19 -25.22 -35.95
C ASN A 502 -7.26 -26.74 -36.01
N LYS A 503 -6.78 -27.32 -37.11
CA LYS A 503 -6.64 -28.76 -37.22
C LYS A 503 -5.57 -29.28 -36.27
N VAL A 504 -5.89 -30.24 -35.42
CA VAL A 504 -4.99 -30.83 -34.42
C VAL A 504 -4.53 -32.24 -34.77
N SER A 505 -5.34 -33.00 -35.49
CA SER A 505 -4.95 -34.34 -35.96
C SER A 505 -5.73 -34.76 -37.20
N THR A 506 -5.20 -35.77 -37.90
CA THR A 506 -5.89 -36.63 -38.83
C THR A 506 -5.71 -38.06 -38.37
N ASP A 507 -6.79 -38.69 -37.98
CA ASP A 507 -6.80 -40.04 -37.43
C ASP A 507 -7.36 -41.05 -38.45
N THR A 508 -6.72 -42.22 -38.56
CA THR A 508 -7.18 -43.28 -39.44
C THR A 508 -7.60 -44.50 -38.60
N TYR A 509 -8.88 -44.86 -38.76
CA TYR A 509 -9.44 -46.08 -38.17
C TYR A 509 -9.56 -47.11 -39.28
N PRO A 510 -8.72 -48.16 -39.30
CA PRO A 510 -8.69 -49.11 -40.42
C PRO A 510 -9.97 -49.93 -40.56
N ALA A 511 -10.41 -50.16 -41.80
CA ALA A 511 -11.46 -51.11 -42.12
C ALA A 511 -11.03 -52.51 -41.75
N LYS A 512 -11.98 -53.37 -41.40
CA LYS A 512 -11.75 -54.76 -41.06
C LYS A 512 -12.72 -55.67 -41.75
N ALA A 513 -12.22 -56.73 -42.43
CA ALA A 513 -13.05 -57.75 -43.06
C ALA A 513 -13.84 -58.58 -42.03
N ASP A 514 -14.91 -59.18 -42.44
CA ASP A 514 -15.58 -60.24 -41.68
C ASP A 514 -14.56 -61.34 -41.41
N THR A 515 -14.56 -61.91 -40.20
CA THR A 515 -13.70 -63.06 -39.85
C THR A 515 -14.62 -64.26 -39.62
N VAL A 516 -14.47 -65.27 -40.44
CA VAL A 516 -15.23 -66.50 -40.35
C VAL A 516 -14.39 -67.57 -39.75
N TYR A 517 -14.73 -67.97 -38.51
CA TYR A 517 -14.12 -69.09 -37.84
C TYR A 517 -14.80 -70.38 -38.28
N TYR A 518 -14.04 -71.44 -38.56
CA TYR A 518 -14.55 -72.78 -38.88
C TYR A 518 -13.87 -73.80 -37.98
N GLY A 519 -14.64 -74.84 -37.57
CA GLY A 519 -14.16 -75.89 -36.68
C GLY A 519 -13.20 -76.83 -37.37
N THR A 520 -12.46 -77.61 -36.55
CA THR A 520 -11.40 -78.53 -37.06
C THR A 520 -11.68 -79.98 -36.80
N LYS A 521 -12.74 -80.33 -36.03
CA LYS A 521 -13.03 -81.70 -35.69
C LYS A 521 -14.13 -82.30 -36.63
N LEU A 522 -13.94 -83.52 -37.07
CA LEU A 522 -14.99 -84.24 -37.75
C LEU A 522 -16.07 -84.69 -36.75
N ARG A 523 -17.32 -84.62 -37.13
CA ARG A 523 -18.36 -85.30 -36.34
C ARG A 523 -18.15 -86.80 -36.47
N THR A 524 -17.90 -87.44 -35.37
CA THR A 524 -17.94 -88.89 -35.30
C THR A 524 -19.42 -89.26 -35.35
N GLU A 525 -19.93 -89.84 -36.50
CA GLU A 525 -21.20 -90.48 -36.51
C GLU A 525 -21.21 -91.60 -35.47
N GLY A 526 -22.08 -91.44 -34.45
CA GLY A 526 -22.29 -92.56 -33.51
C GLY A 526 -22.90 -93.66 -34.24
N PHE A 527 -22.17 -94.77 -34.31
CA PHE A 527 -22.73 -96.02 -34.77
C PHE A 527 -23.63 -96.62 -33.66
#